data_28ab4b967405a949bd8e47e36c08b90a
#
_entry.id   28ab4b967405a949bd8e47e36c08b90a
#
_cell.length_a   1.000
_cell.length_b   1.000
_cell.length_c   1.000
_cell.angle_alpha   90.00
_cell.angle_beta   90.00
_cell.angle_gamma   90.00
#
_symmetry.space_group_name_H-M   'P 1'
#
loop_
_entity.id
_entity.type
_entity.pdbx_description
1 polymer ?
#
loop_
_entity_poly.entity_id
_entity_poly.type
_entity_poly.pdbx_seq_one_letter_code
_entity_poly.pdbx_strand_id
1 'polypeptide(L)'
;MDAIVADPNGVPTVEEIRKLERTRLCLAEGMRMYPAPPILIRRALEDVTLPAGGMGREITLKKGTDCFIAVWNLHRSPDLWDEPDKFDPMRFKRPFNNSSIEGWGGLQPELFTGLYPNENATGEFLFVLESVRAIILRRLVLFVTDFAYVPFGGGQRRCAGDMFAMMEATVALSVLLKRFDFELGCDPAQVEMITGATIHTKAGMPVKLKSRRSSKK
;
A
#
# COMPACT_ATOMS: atom_id res chain seq x y z
N MET A 1 12.40 17.32 -0.99
CA MET A 1 11.57 17.66 0.19
C MET A 1 11.71 19.14 0.57
N ASP A 2 12.93 19.65 0.71
CA ASP A 2 13.17 21.04 1.14
C ASP A 2 12.53 22.11 0.26
N ALA A 3 12.36 21.83 -1.02
CA ALA A 3 11.67 22.72 -1.96
C ALA A 3 10.13 22.65 -1.87
N ILE A 4 9.57 21.68 -1.16
CA ILE A 4 8.11 21.46 -1.07
C ILE A 4 7.60 21.91 0.29
N VAL A 5 8.26 21.50 1.39
CA VAL A 5 7.83 21.83 2.76
C VAL A 5 8.50 23.11 3.20
N ALA A 6 7.72 24.18 3.33
CA ALA A 6 8.23 25.51 3.66
C ALA A 6 8.57 25.66 5.15
N ASP A 7 7.82 25.02 6.04
CA ASP A 7 8.07 25.09 7.49
C ASP A 7 9.47 24.58 7.84
N PRO A 8 10.31 25.38 8.53
CA PRO A 8 11.64 24.97 9.00
C PRO A 8 11.62 23.73 9.90
N ASN A 9 10.53 23.50 10.63
CA ASN A 9 10.33 22.33 11.48
C ASN A 9 9.90 21.09 10.71
N GLY A 10 9.59 21.22 9.41
CA GLY A 10 9.23 20.11 8.53
C GLY A 10 7.78 19.70 8.61
N VAL A 11 6.90 20.49 9.24
CA VAL A 11 5.46 20.21 9.28
C VAL A 11 4.83 20.69 7.97
N PRO A 12 4.36 19.80 7.09
CA PRO A 12 3.78 20.20 5.81
C PRO A 12 2.34 20.66 5.98
N THR A 13 1.93 21.63 5.16
CA THR A 13 0.52 21.95 4.94
C THR A 13 -0.17 20.85 4.12
N VAL A 14 -1.51 20.90 4.04
CA VAL A 14 -2.29 19.93 3.24
C VAL A 14 -1.89 19.98 1.77
N GLU A 15 -1.68 21.18 1.21
CA GLU A 15 -1.24 21.36 -0.18
C GLU A 15 0.17 20.81 -0.41
N GLU A 16 1.04 20.95 0.57
CA GLU A 16 2.40 20.41 0.50
C GLU A 16 2.41 18.89 0.60
N ILE A 17 1.54 18.29 1.44
CA ILE A 17 1.37 16.84 1.53
C ILE A 17 1.01 16.25 0.16
N ARG A 18 0.12 16.91 -0.60
CA ARG A 18 -0.25 16.48 -1.95
C ARG A 18 0.94 16.45 -2.91
N LYS A 19 1.90 17.33 -2.75
CA LYS A 19 3.13 17.40 -3.57
C LYS A 19 4.22 16.42 -3.15
N LEU A 20 4.12 15.79 -1.97
CA LEU A 20 5.09 14.82 -1.45
C LEU A 20 4.93 13.42 -2.09
N GLU A 21 4.83 13.36 -3.40
CA GLU A 21 4.60 12.14 -4.15
C GLU A 21 5.65 11.06 -3.84
N ARG A 22 6.94 11.38 -3.89
CA ARG A 22 8.01 10.41 -3.64
C ARG A 22 7.92 9.79 -2.24
N THR A 23 7.55 10.59 -1.25
CA THR A 23 7.36 10.11 0.13
C THR A 23 6.25 9.07 0.19
N ARG A 24 5.11 9.34 -0.46
CA ARG A 24 4.00 8.38 -0.54
C ARG A 24 4.37 7.11 -1.29
N LEU A 25 5.11 7.22 -2.39
CA LEU A 25 5.58 6.06 -3.15
C LEU A 25 6.52 5.19 -2.31
N CYS A 26 7.43 5.79 -1.53
CA CYS A 26 8.30 5.05 -0.60
C CYS A 26 7.49 4.34 0.49
N LEU A 27 6.46 5.00 1.05
CA LEU A 27 5.57 4.37 2.03
C LEU A 27 4.79 3.21 1.41
N ALA A 28 4.27 3.39 0.21
CA ALA A 28 3.54 2.33 -0.50
C ALA A 28 4.44 1.12 -0.78
N GLU A 29 5.67 1.34 -1.21
CA GLU A 29 6.63 0.26 -1.44
C GLU A 29 7.03 -0.43 -0.14
N GLY A 30 7.19 0.32 0.93
CA GLY A 30 7.39 -0.25 2.27
C GLY A 30 6.24 -1.17 2.69
N MET A 31 5.00 -0.73 2.49
CA MET A 31 3.81 -1.56 2.79
C MET A 31 3.66 -2.75 1.85
N ARG A 32 4.10 -2.65 0.59
CA ARG A 32 4.16 -3.79 -0.31
C ARG A 32 5.12 -4.85 0.21
N MET A 33 6.33 -4.44 0.53
CA MET A 33 7.37 -5.35 0.99
C MET A 33 7.13 -5.89 2.39
N TYR A 34 6.52 -5.08 3.26
CA TYR A 34 6.26 -5.41 4.67
C TYR A 34 4.80 -5.14 5.04
N PRO A 35 3.85 -5.90 4.46
CA PRO A 35 2.43 -5.69 4.72
C PRO A 35 2.08 -6.03 6.16
N ALA A 36 1.30 -5.16 6.79
CA ALA A 36 0.81 -5.35 8.15
C ALA A 36 -0.73 -5.27 8.16
N PRO A 37 -1.43 -6.38 8.22
CA PRO A 37 -0.98 -7.75 8.51
C PRO A 37 -0.48 -8.52 7.27
N PRO A 38 0.41 -9.53 7.44
CA PRO A 38 0.92 -10.34 6.34
C PRO A 38 -0.11 -11.35 5.81
N ILE A 39 -1.12 -11.66 6.60
CA ILE A 39 -2.21 -12.60 6.28
C ILE A 39 -3.53 -11.98 6.71
N LEU A 40 -4.51 -11.97 5.82
CA LEU A 40 -5.88 -11.63 6.14
C LEU A 40 -6.70 -12.92 6.27
N ILE A 41 -7.53 -12.99 7.31
CA ILE A 41 -8.36 -14.17 7.57
C ILE A 41 -9.81 -13.79 7.36
N ARG A 42 -10.55 -14.66 6.67
CA ARG A 42 -12.00 -14.55 6.46
C ARG A 42 -12.65 -15.90 6.70
N ARG A 43 -13.88 -15.88 7.20
CA ARG A 43 -14.71 -17.08 7.36
C ARG A 43 -15.96 -16.95 6.52
N ALA A 44 -16.27 -17.99 5.76
CA ALA A 44 -17.52 -18.08 5.02
C ALA A 44 -18.70 -18.23 6.00
N LEU A 45 -19.63 -17.28 5.98
CA LEU A 45 -20.82 -17.30 6.84
C LEU A 45 -21.96 -18.10 6.22
N GLU A 46 -21.89 -18.37 4.92
CA GLU A 46 -22.78 -19.18 4.11
C GLU A 46 -21.98 -19.89 3.03
N ASP A 47 -22.59 -20.77 2.25
CA ASP A 47 -21.95 -21.37 1.09
C ASP A 47 -21.73 -20.27 0.04
N VAL A 48 -20.50 -20.09 -0.41
CA VAL A 48 -20.12 -19.05 -1.39
C VAL A 48 -19.38 -19.70 -2.54
N THR A 49 -19.90 -19.53 -3.75
CA THR A 49 -19.21 -19.96 -4.97
C THR A 49 -18.36 -18.82 -5.52
N LEU A 50 -17.07 -19.02 -5.54
CA LEU A 50 -16.13 -18.11 -6.19
C LEU A 50 -16.13 -18.40 -7.69
N PRO A 51 -16.16 -17.36 -8.54
CA PRO A 51 -16.10 -17.55 -9.98
C PRO A 51 -14.77 -18.17 -10.40
N ALA A 52 -14.75 -18.73 -11.58
CA ALA A 52 -13.52 -19.21 -12.20
C ALA A 52 -12.52 -18.05 -12.31
N GLY A 53 -11.44 -18.14 -11.57
CA GLY A 53 -10.34 -17.18 -11.56
C GLY A 53 -9.06 -17.86 -12.02
N GLY A 54 -7.92 -17.47 -11.47
CA GLY A 54 -6.60 -18.01 -11.81
C GLY A 54 -6.45 -19.54 -11.66
N MET A 55 -7.43 -20.24 -11.08
CA MET A 55 -7.49 -21.70 -11.04
C MET A 55 -8.29 -22.30 -12.19
N GLY A 56 -8.88 -21.51 -13.10
CA GLY A 56 -9.63 -21.97 -14.27
C GLY A 56 -10.93 -22.70 -13.95
N ARG A 57 -11.40 -22.72 -12.70
CA ARG A 57 -12.64 -23.39 -12.27
C ARG A 57 -13.32 -22.65 -11.14
N GLU A 58 -14.63 -22.81 -11.04
CA GLU A 58 -15.39 -22.36 -9.89
C GLU A 58 -15.04 -23.17 -8.64
N ILE A 59 -15.00 -22.50 -7.49
CA ILE A 59 -14.74 -23.11 -6.19
C ILE A 59 -15.86 -22.72 -5.24
N THR A 60 -16.55 -23.70 -4.68
CA THR A 60 -17.53 -23.47 -3.62
C THR A 60 -16.88 -23.61 -2.25
N LEU A 61 -16.85 -22.52 -1.53
CA LEU A 61 -16.47 -22.47 -0.12
C LEU A 61 -17.70 -22.79 0.72
N LYS A 62 -17.63 -23.83 1.51
CA LYS A 62 -18.72 -24.19 2.44
C LYS A 62 -18.76 -23.24 3.63
N LYS A 63 -19.97 -23.02 4.19
CA LYS A 63 -20.16 -22.32 5.44
C LYS A 63 -19.19 -22.83 6.51
N GLY A 64 -18.53 -21.90 7.21
CA GLY A 64 -17.53 -22.21 8.22
C GLY A 64 -16.10 -22.40 7.70
N THR A 65 -15.88 -22.38 6.38
CA THR A 65 -14.54 -22.44 5.79
C THR A 65 -13.76 -21.20 6.14
N ASP A 66 -12.56 -21.35 6.67
CA ASP A 66 -11.59 -20.27 6.89
C ASP A 66 -10.73 -20.08 5.65
N CYS A 67 -10.68 -18.84 5.17
CA CYS A 67 -9.89 -18.43 4.01
C CYS A 67 -8.73 -17.56 4.48
N PHE A 68 -7.52 -17.92 4.11
CA PHE A 68 -6.30 -17.18 4.39
C PHE A 68 -5.81 -16.50 3.12
N ILE A 69 -5.79 -15.18 3.13
CA ILE A 69 -5.25 -14.36 2.04
C ILE A 69 -3.82 -14.00 2.42
N ALA A 70 -2.85 -14.66 1.80
CA ALA A 70 -1.43 -14.47 2.07
C ALA A 70 -0.92 -13.18 1.39
N VAL A 71 -1.16 -12.03 2.02
CA VAL A 71 -0.80 -10.70 1.50
C VAL A 71 0.70 -10.60 1.25
N TRP A 72 1.52 -11.16 2.13
CA TRP A 72 2.97 -11.23 1.97
C TRP A 72 3.37 -11.87 0.64
N ASN A 73 2.80 -13.04 0.34
CA ASN A 73 3.08 -13.76 -0.91
C ASN A 73 2.53 -13.01 -2.12
N LEU A 74 1.30 -12.49 -2.01
CA LEU A 74 0.66 -11.72 -3.07
C LEU A 74 1.49 -10.50 -3.48
N HIS A 75 1.99 -9.76 -2.51
CA HIS A 75 2.81 -8.57 -2.74
C HIS A 75 4.23 -8.87 -3.22
N ARG A 76 4.64 -10.15 -3.22
CA ARG A 76 5.95 -10.62 -3.70
C ARG A 76 5.86 -11.62 -4.86
N SER A 77 4.66 -11.85 -5.39
CA SER A 77 4.50 -12.74 -6.53
C SER A 77 5.20 -12.18 -7.78
N PRO A 78 6.14 -12.91 -8.39
CA PRO A 78 6.77 -12.48 -9.63
C PRO A 78 5.79 -12.42 -10.81
N ASP A 79 4.65 -13.10 -10.70
CA ASP A 79 3.59 -13.02 -11.70
C ASP A 79 2.89 -11.66 -11.70
N LEU A 80 2.86 -10.98 -10.54
CA LEU A 80 2.16 -9.71 -10.34
C LEU A 80 3.10 -8.51 -10.21
N TRP A 81 4.38 -8.75 -9.89
CA TRP A 81 5.35 -7.69 -9.60
C TRP A 81 6.68 -7.96 -10.31
N ASP A 82 7.14 -6.98 -11.06
CA ASP A 82 8.49 -7.00 -11.63
C ASP A 82 9.53 -6.80 -10.52
N GLU A 83 10.60 -7.63 -10.50
CA GLU A 83 11.64 -7.62 -9.45
C GLU A 83 11.04 -7.48 -8.03
N PRO A 84 10.20 -8.43 -7.55
CA PRO A 84 9.37 -8.25 -6.35
C PRO A 84 10.15 -8.01 -5.06
N ASP A 85 11.38 -8.48 -4.96
CA ASP A 85 12.23 -8.33 -3.77
C ASP A 85 13.07 -7.05 -3.77
N LYS A 86 13.03 -6.29 -4.86
CA LYS A 86 13.71 -5.01 -4.96
C LYS A 86 12.84 -3.88 -4.44
N PHE A 87 13.41 -3.05 -3.57
CA PHE A 87 12.75 -1.81 -3.14
C PHE A 87 12.81 -0.77 -4.27
N ASP A 88 11.70 -0.61 -4.98
CA ASP A 88 11.57 0.35 -6.08
C ASP A 88 10.25 1.11 -5.99
N PRO A 89 10.22 2.26 -5.28
CA PRO A 89 9.04 3.09 -5.19
C PRO A 89 8.48 3.57 -6.54
N MET A 90 9.34 3.64 -7.56
CA MET A 90 8.93 4.12 -8.87
C MET A 90 8.12 3.09 -9.66
N ARG A 91 8.03 1.83 -9.18
CA ARG A 91 7.14 0.82 -9.78
C ARG A 91 5.68 1.27 -9.83
N PHE A 92 5.24 2.04 -8.85
CA PHE A 92 3.89 2.60 -8.81
C PHE A 92 3.62 3.72 -9.83
N LYS A 93 4.62 4.09 -10.63
CA LYS A 93 4.45 5.01 -11.78
C LYS A 93 4.56 4.29 -13.13
N ARG A 94 4.79 2.99 -13.10
CA ARG A 94 4.95 2.18 -14.32
C ARG A 94 3.90 1.09 -14.32
N PRO A 95 3.05 1.02 -15.33
CA PRO A 95 2.15 -0.11 -15.48
C PRO A 95 2.97 -1.40 -15.67
N PHE A 96 2.52 -2.45 -15.04
CA PHE A 96 3.06 -3.80 -15.23
C PHE A 96 1.93 -4.73 -15.64
N ASN A 97 2.17 -5.56 -16.62
CA ASN A 97 1.24 -6.57 -17.08
C ASN A 97 1.98 -7.87 -17.35
N ASN A 98 1.38 -8.99 -16.96
CA ASN A 98 1.84 -10.31 -17.27
C ASN A 98 0.78 -11.01 -18.13
N SER A 99 1.04 -11.16 -19.43
CA SER A 99 0.12 -11.74 -20.40
C SER A 99 -0.16 -13.23 -20.16
N SER A 100 0.61 -13.90 -19.31
CA SER A 100 0.37 -15.30 -18.92
C SER A 100 -0.79 -15.46 -17.93
N ILE A 101 -1.27 -14.37 -17.33
CA ILE A 101 -2.39 -14.37 -16.39
C ILE A 101 -3.66 -13.95 -17.16
N GLU A 102 -4.47 -14.92 -17.51
CA GLU A 102 -5.71 -14.68 -18.24
C GLU A 102 -6.66 -13.77 -17.42
N GLY A 103 -7.20 -12.74 -18.07
CA GLY A 103 -8.15 -11.80 -17.47
C GLY A 103 -7.53 -10.77 -16.53
N TRP A 104 -6.20 -10.74 -16.36
CA TRP A 104 -5.55 -9.70 -15.58
C TRP A 104 -5.19 -8.48 -16.44
N GLY A 105 -5.75 -7.33 -16.10
CA GLY A 105 -5.52 -6.07 -16.83
C GLY A 105 -4.20 -5.36 -16.50
N GLY A 106 -3.32 -5.98 -15.67
CA GLY A 106 -2.05 -5.42 -15.24
C GLY A 106 -2.15 -4.56 -13.98
N LEU A 107 -1.02 -4.15 -13.49
CA LEU A 107 -0.90 -3.24 -12.35
C LEU A 107 -1.24 -1.82 -12.79
N GLN A 108 -2.25 -1.22 -12.18
CA GLN A 108 -2.71 0.15 -12.45
C GLN A 108 -2.57 0.98 -11.15
N PRO A 109 -1.42 1.62 -10.95
CA PRO A 109 -1.10 2.32 -9.70
C PRO A 109 -2.06 3.46 -9.36
N GLU A 110 -2.66 4.09 -10.37
CA GLU A 110 -3.66 5.15 -10.21
C GLU A 110 -4.93 4.71 -9.49
N LEU A 111 -5.19 3.41 -9.46
CA LEU A 111 -6.34 2.84 -8.75
C LEU A 111 -6.06 2.57 -7.27
N PHE A 112 -4.79 2.68 -6.84
CA PHE A 112 -4.43 2.39 -5.47
C PHE A 112 -4.79 3.55 -4.54
N THR A 113 -5.63 3.27 -3.59
CA THR A 113 -6.10 4.27 -2.63
C THR A 113 -4.94 4.81 -1.79
N GLY A 114 -4.95 6.12 -1.59
CA GLY A 114 -3.96 6.83 -0.80
C GLY A 114 -2.64 7.10 -1.52
N LEU A 115 -2.41 6.48 -2.70
CA LEU A 115 -1.22 6.75 -3.48
C LEU A 115 -1.31 8.10 -4.21
N TYR A 116 -2.46 8.36 -4.79
CA TYR A 116 -2.77 9.62 -5.47
C TYR A 116 -3.93 10.31 -4.76
N PRO A 117 -3.74 11.50 -4.21
CA PRO A 117 -4.85 12.28 -3.69
C PRO A 117 -5.78 12.63 -4.85
N ASN A 118 -7.04 12.28 -4.73
CA ASN A 118 -8.03 12.68 -5.71
C ASN A 118 -8.16 14.21 -5.67
N GLU A 119 -7.79 14.89 -6.75
CA GLU A 119 -7.84 16.36 -6.85
C GLU A 119 -9.26 16.89 -6.74
N ASN A 120 -10.26 16.05 -6.98
CA ASN A 120 -11.69 16.40 -6.95
C ASN A 120 -12.40 16.00 -5.64
N ALA A 121 -11.68 15.55 -4.64
CA ALA A 121 -12.28 15.20 -3.34
C ALA A 121 -12.66 16.46 -2.53
N THR A 122 -13.56 17.24 -3.06
CA THR A 122 -14.33 18.24 -2.31
C THR A 122 -15.57 17.55 -1.72
N GLY A 123 -15.38 16.73 -0.72
CA GLY A 123 -16.48 16.11 0.01
C GLY A 123 -16.40 14.59 0.03
N GLU A 124 -16.28 14.06 1.21
CA GLU A 124 -16.17 12.63 1.53
C GLU A 124 -17.32 11.77 0.95
N PHE A 125 -18.41 12.38 0.57
CA PHE A 125 -19.63 11.71 0.07
C PHE A 125 -19.57 11.37 -1.43
N LEU A 126 -18.86 12.16 -2.23
CA LEU A 126 -18.74 11.90 -3.68
C LEU A 126 -17.84 10.70 -3.96
N PHE A 127 -16.81 10.50 -3.14
CA PHE A 127 -15.89 9.37 -3.27
C PHE A 127 -16.58 8.01 -3.09
N VAL A 128 -17.53 7.92 -2.14
CA VAL A 128 -18.31 6.69 -1.94
C VAL A 128 -19.25 6.44 -3.12
N LEU A 129 -19.89 7.48 -3.65
CA LEU A 129 -20.79 7.39 -4.81
C LEU A 129 -20.06 7.09 -6.12
N GLU A 130 -18.90 7.70 -6.36
CA GLU A 130 -18.08 7.38 -7.54
C GLU A 130 -17.46 5.99 -7.45
N SER A 131 -17.02 5.57 -6.26
CA SER A 131 -16.57 4.19 -6.03
C SER A 131 -17.69 3.18 -6.26
N VAL A 132 -18.91 3.45 -5.78
CA VAL A 132 -20.08 2.60 -6.03
C VAL A 132 -20.49 2.61 -7.52
N ARG A 133 -20.44 3.78 -8.18
CA ARG A 133 -20.74 3.91 -9.61
C ARG A 133 -19.67 3.27 -10.48
N ALA A 134 -18.40 3.40 -10.11
CA ALA A 134 -17.29 2.71 -10.73
C ALA A 134 -17.39 1.19 -10.52
N ILE A 135 -17.79 0.72 -9.32
CA ILE A 135 -18.04 -0.69 -9.04
C ILE A 135 -19.17 -1.24 -9.92
N ILE A 136 -20.26 -0.48 -10.11
CA ILE A 136 -21.41 -0.92 -10.91
C ILE A 136 -21.08 -0.95 -12.42
N LEU A 137 -20.40 0.06 -12.93
CA LEU A 137 -19.99 0.12 -14.35
C LEU A 137 -18.80 -0.81 -14.68
N ARG A 138 -17.97 -1.10 -13.69
CA ARG A 138 -16.78 -1.97 -13.80
C ARG A 138 -17.06 -3.45 -13.57
N ARG A 139 -18.30 -3.82 -13.30
CA ARG A 139 -18.68 -5.22 -13.00
C ARG A 139 -18.39 -6.22 -14.13
N LEU A 140 -17.91 -5.77 -15.29
CA LEU A 140 -17.59 -6.62 -16.44
C LEU A 140 -16.08 -6.76 -16.77
N VAL A 141 -15.18 -5.96 -16.18
CA VAL A 141 -13.74 -5.97 -16.58
C VAL A 141 -12.75 -5.97 -15.40
N LEU A 142 -13.19 -5.83 -14.15
CA LEU A 142 -12.34 -5.44 -13.02
C LEU A 142 -12.06 -6.52 -11.97
N PHE A 143 -11.99 -7.77 -12.36
CA PHE A 143 -11.87 -8.85 -11.35
C PHE A 143 -10.47 -9.16 -10.85
N VAL A 144 -9.39 -8.62 -11.38
CA VAL A 144 -8.04 -9.09 -10.99
C VAL A 144 -7.05 -7.99 -10.62
N THR A 145 -7.15 -6.79 -11.15
CA THR A 145 -6.12 -5.75 -10.96
C THR A 145 -6.15 -5.06 -9.59
N ASP A 146 -7.33 -4.92 -9.00
CA ASP A 146 -7.50 -4.17 -7.76
C ASP A 146 -6.95 -4.88 -6.52
N PHE A 147 -6.62 -6.18 -6.63
CA PHE A 147 -6.18 -7.01 -5.50
C PHE A 147 -4.72 -7.44 -5.55
N ALA A 148 -3.94 -7.01 -6.52
CA ALA A 148 -2.49 -7.23 -6.52
C ALA A 148 -1.79 -6.46 -5.38
N TYR A 149 -2.37 -5.33 -4.96
CA TYR A 149 -1.86 -4.50 -3.87
C TYR A 149 -2.97 -4.20 -2.86
N VAL A 150 -2.92 -4.83 -1.70
CA VAL A 150 -3.96 -4.76 -0.65
C VAL A 150 -3.40 -4.48 0.74
N PRO A 151 -2.59 -3.43 0.92
CA PRO A 151 -1.94 -3.14 2.21
C PRO A 151 -2.95 -2.85 3.32
N PHE A 152 -4.14 -2.38 2.96
CA PHE A 152 -5.25 -2.06 3.85
C PHE A 152 -6.44 -3.02 3.68
N GLY A 153 -6.23 -4.15 3.02
CA GLY A 153 -7.30 -5.07 2.66
C GLY A 153 -8.17 -4.57 1.50
N GLY A 154 -9.34 -5.18 1.32
CA GLY A 154 -10.24 -4.86 0.23
C GLY A 154 -11.71 -5.17 0.57
N GLY A 155 -12.62 -4.66 -0.27
CA GLY A 155 -14.06 -4.86 -0.12
C GLY A 155 -14.64 -4.18 1.12
N GLN A 156 -15.77 -4.68 1.60
CA GLN A 156 -16.52 -4.10 2.74
C GLN A 156 -15.78 -4.16 4.09
N ARG A 157 -14.70 -4.94 4.18
CA ARG A 157 -13.86 -5.10 5.37
C ARG A 157 -12.48 -4.43 5.21
N ARG A 158 -12.36 -3.53 4.25
CA ARG A 158 -11.18 -2.70 4.11
C ARG A 158 -10.96 -1.84 5.35
N CYS A 159 -9.72 -1.50 5.65
CA CYS A 159 -9.38 -0.60 6.75
C CYS A 159 -10.07 0.76 6.57
N ALA A 160 -10.79 1.21 7.59
CA ALA A 160 -11.46 2.52 7.56
C ALA A 160 -10.48 3.70 7.75
N GLY A 161 -9.28 3.43 8.29
CA GLY A 161 -8.25 4.43 8.59
C GLY A 161 -7.13 4.54 7.56
N ASP A 162 -7.27 3.96 6.38
CA ASP A 162 -6.20 3.91 5.37
C ASP A 162 -5.72 5.29 4.90
N MET A 163 -6.64 6.21 4.62
CA MET A 163 -6.32 7.58 4.25
C MET A 163 -5.62 8.34 5.40
N PHE A 164 -6.13 8.15 6.63
CA PHE A 164 -5.53 8.76 7.81
C PHE A 164 -4.10 8.24 8.03
N ALA A 165 -3.91 6.93 7.98
CA ALA A 165 -2.60 6.31 8.15
C ALA A 165 -1.58 6.78 7.11
N MET A 166 -1.98 6.90 5.84
CA MET A 166 -1.11 7.41 4.78
C MET A 166 -0.76 8.88 4.98
N MET A 167 -1.71 9.69 5.42
CA MET A 167 -1.47 11.10 5.73
C MET A 167 -0.52 11.24 6.93
N GLU A 168 -0.81 10.56 8.03
CA GLU A 168 0.02 10.57 9.24
C GLU A 168 1.45 10.12 8.94
N ALA A 169 1.63 9.00 8.25
CA ALA A 169 2.95 8.50 7.88
C ALA A 169 3.70 9.47 6.97
N THR A 170 3.01 10.13 6.03
CA THR A 170 3.62 11.13 5.14
C THR A 170 4.08 12.35 5.92
N VAL A 171 3.28 12.85 6.87
CA VAL A 171 3.66 13.97 7.75
C VAL A 171 4.84 13.57 8.63
N ALA A 172 4.76 12.45 9.32
CA ALA A 172 5.80 11.97 10.20
C ALA A 172 7.14 11.81 9.46
N LEU A 173 7.11 11.16 8.30
CA LEU A 173 8.32 10.97 7.49
C LEU A 173 8.87 12.29 6.96
N SER A 174 8.02 13.24 6.58
CA SER A 174 8.47 14.57 6.14
C SER A 174 9.16 15.34 7.26
N VAL A 175 8.59 15.34 8.46
CA VAL A 175 9.20 15.99 9.65
C VAL A 175 10.57 15.39 9.95
N LEU A 176 10.66 14.06 9.95
CA LEU A 176 11.91 13.35 10.21
C LEU A 176 12.98 13.67 9.16
N LEU A 177 12.64 13.54 7.86
CA LEU A 177 13.57 13.77 6.76
C LEU A 177 13.97 15.24 6.60
N LYS A 178 13.16 16.18 7.08
CA LYS A 178 13.50 17.60 7.10
C LYS A 178 14.55 17.90 8.18
N ARG A 179 14.44 17.24 9.33
CA ARG A 179 15.27 17.54 10.52
C ARG A 179 16.55 16.72 10.59
N PHE A 180 16.55 15.50 10.03
CA PHE A 180 17.63 14.55 10.24
C PHE A 180 18.10 13.90 8.95
N ASP A 181 19.39 13.65 8.88
CA ASP A 181 19.98 12.64 8.02
C ASP A 181 20.04 11.32 8.79
N PHE A 182 19.83 10.22 8.10
CA PHE A 182 19.76 8.88 8.67
C PHE A 182 20.90 8.03 8.16
N GLU A 183 21.57 7.34 9.06
CA GLU A 183 22.56 6.31 8.76
C GLU A 183 22.14 5.02 9.46
N LEU A 184 22.10 3.91 8.76
CA LEU A 184 21.81 2.62 9.39
C LEU A 184 22.90 2.27 10.39
N GLY A 185 22.52 1.87 11.58
CA GLY A 185 23.41 1.44 12.65
C GLY A 185 23.70 -0.07 12.64
N CYS A 186 23.11 -0.81 11.69
CA CYS A 186 23.29 -2.24 11.53
C CYS A 186 23.20 -2.62 10.06
N ASP A 187 23.65 -3.83 9.72
CA ASP A 187 23.39 -4.44 8.42
C ASP A 187 21.89 -4.79 8.31
N PRO A 188 21.16 -4.28 7.32
CA PRO A 188 19.77 -4.62 7.11
C PRO A 188 19.49 -6.12 6.99
N ALA A 189 20.44 -6.91 6.47
CA ALA A 189 20.32 -8.35 6.32
C ALA A 189 20.30 -9.08 7.68
N GLN A 190 20.75 -8.44 8.75
CA GLN A 190 20.76 -8.98 10.12
C GLN A 190 19.54 -8.60 10.93
N VAL A 191 18.64 -7.79 10.36
CA VAL A 191 17.41 -7.38 11.06
C VAL A 191 16.40 -8.53 11.04
N GLU A 192 16.29 -9.21 12.19
CA GLU A 192 15.30 -10.27 12.37
C GLU A 192 13.89 -9.67 12.42
N MET A 193 13.00 -10.26 11.64
CA MET A 193 11.57 -9.93 11.67
C MET A 193 10.80 -11.02 12.39
N ILE A 194 9.81 -10.61 13.16
CA ILE A 194 8.83 -11.50 13.77
C ILE A 194 7.45 -11.17 13.24
N THR A 195 6.67 -12.23 13.05
CA THR A 195 5.30 -12.16 12.57
C THR A 195 4.33 -12.49 13.69
N GLY A 196 3.29 -11.68 13.79
CA GLY A 196 2.15 -11.89 14.65
C GLY A 196 0.92 -11.36 13.92
N ALA A 197 0.08 -10.60 14.61
CA ALA A 197 -0.99 -9.83 13.96
C ALA A 197 -0.42 -8.83 12.95
N THR A 198 0.79 -8.34 13.21
CA THR A 198 1.58 -7.46 12.32
C THR A 198 2.99 -8.02 12.13
N ILE A 199 3.72 -7.49 11.14
CA ILE A 199 5.16 -7.73 10.99
C ILE A 199 5.89 -6.58 11.68
N HIS A 200 6.89 -6.91 12.48
CA HIS A 200 7.78 -5.93 13.11
C HIS A 200 9.18 -6.51 13.33
N THR A 201 10.14 -5.65 13.56
CA THR A 201 11.50 -6.05 13.88
C THR A 201 11.58 -6.59 15.30
N LYS A 202 12.30 -7.69 15.52
CA LYS A 202 12.46 -8.35 16.83
C LYS A 202 13.15 -7.44 17.85
N ALA A 203 14.24 -6.81 17.45
CA ALA A 203 15.07 -5.97 18.30
C ALA A 203 15.11 -4.49 17.88
N GLY A 204 14.19 -4.09 16.98
CA GLY A 204 14.25 -2.78 16.35
C GLY A 204 15.24 -2.74 15.19
N MET A 205 15.40 -1.56 14.62
CA MET A 205 16.40 -1.26 13.59
C MET A 205 17.16 -0.02 14.04
N PRO A 206 18.38 -0.18 14.59
CA PRO A 206 19.15 0.96 15.07
C PRO A 206 19.53 1.89 13.92
N VAL A 207 19.32 3.19 14.13
CA VAL A 207 19.70 4.24 13.19
C VAL A 207 20.46 5.33 13.94
N LYS A 208 21.46 5.91 13.28
CA LYS A 208 22.14 7.11 13.74
C LYS A 208 21.46 8.32 13.11
N LEU A 209 21.13 9.31 13.92
CA LEU A 209 20.52 10.55 13.48
C LEU A 209 21.53 11.67 13.53
N LYS A 210 21.71 12.36 12.41
CA LYS A 210 22.49 13.59 12.33
C LYS A 210 21.54 14.75 12.06
N SER A 211 21.47 15.69 12.98
CA SER A 211 20.65 16.89 12.81
C SER A 211 21.09 17.69 11.59
N ARG A 212 20.16 17.97 10.69
CA ARG A 212 20.35 18.94 9.61
C ARG A 212 20.32 20.32 10.25
N ARG A 213 21.46 20.99 10.32
CA ARG A 213 21.50 22.38 10.76
C ARG A 213 20.68 23.21 9.77
N SER A 214 19.63 23.86 10.24
CA SER A 214 19.00 24.93 9.51
C SER A 214 20.10 25.92 9.11
N SER A 215 20.39 26.03 7.84
CA SER A 215 21.20 27.14 7.35
C SER A 215 20.39 28.39 7.62
N LYS A 216 20.68 29.04 8.75
CA LYS A 216 20.23 30.41 8.98
C LYS A 216 20.74 31.24 7.80
N LYS A 217 19.85 31.57 6.86
CA LYS A 217 19.99 32.74 6.02
C LYS A 217 19.35 33.94 6.71
#